data_ff9a8d27b6e862599431c3264d202c4d
#
_entry.id   ff9a8d27b6e862599431c3264d202c4d
#
_cell.length_a   1.000
_cell.length_b   1.000
_cell.length_c   1.000
_cell.angle_alpha   90.00
_cell.angle_beta   90.00
_cell.angle_gamma   90.00
#
_symmetry.space_group_name_H-M   'P 1'
#
loop_
_entity.id
_entity.type
_entity.pdbx_description
1 polymer ?
#
loop_
_entity_poly.entity_id
_entity_poly.type
_entity_poly.pdbx_seq_one_letter_code
_entity_poly.pdbx_strand_id
1 'polypeptide(L)'
;MKKFLALIALSLSTSLVSFTAAAHGPSPLKVDKSVTIKADPAKVWALVKDFGNMQKWHPAVASTKLEKKGEDTFRTLTLKSGGTIYEKLRSADDADMKLKYEIVTSGLPLTDYNAFMAVSKGANPGETNVRWVGRFYRLYKLNPPIPPGQDDETALKAIDDIFDAGLAGLKKTAESSK
;
A
#
# COMPACT_ATOMS: atom_id res chain seq x y z
N MET A 1 -37.29 80.07 7.36
CA MET A 1 -37.61 78.69 6.96
C MET A 1 -36.30 77.98 6.50
N LYS A 2 -35.65 77.23 7.38
CA LYS A 2 -34.35 76.52 7.09
C LYS A 2 -34.69 75.09 6.94
N LYS A 3 -34.47 74.53 5.71
CA LYS A 3 -34.63 73.11 5.40
C LYS A 3 -33.32 72.42 5.75
N PHE A 4 -33.35 71.48 6.70
CA PHE A 4 -32.25 70.55 6.97
C PHE A 4 -32.37 69.34 6.02
N LEU A 5 -31.35 69.13 5.19
CA LEU A 5 -31.14 67.91 4.44
C LEU A 5 -30.33 66.95 5.30
N ALA A 6 -30.92 65.85 5.71
CA ALA A 6 -30.18 64.77 6.35
C ALA A 6 -29.62 63.84 5.28
N LEU A 7 -28.29 63.75 5.13
CA LEU A 7 -27.59 62.75 4.35
C LEU A 7 -27.45 61.47 5.19
N ILE A 8 -28.13 60.40 4.78
CA ILE A 8 -27.94 59.05 5.32
C ILE A 8 -26.77 58.42 4.54
N ALA A 9 -25.61 58.29 5.17
CA ALA A 9 -24.52 57.50 4.64
C ALA A 9 -24.71 56.03 4.93
N LEU A 10 -25.08 55.24 3.89
CA LEU A 10 -25.22 53.82 3.96
C LEU A 10 -23.82 53.19 3.84
N SER A 11 -23.22 52.81 4.96
CA SER A 11 -21.94 52.11 5.00
C SER A 11 -22.17 50.60 4.65
N LEU A 12 -21.76 50.25 3.42
CA LEU A 12 -21.80 48.87 2.95
C LEU A 12 -20.56 48.11 3.52
N SER A 13 -20.76 47.40 4.62
CA SER A 13 -19.71 46.54 5.23
C SER A 13 -19.60 45.27 4.41
N THR A 14 -18.60 45.20 3.51
CA THR A 14 -18.22 43.98 2.84
C THR A 14 -17.43 43.11 3.79
N SER A 15 -18.09 42.09 4.38
CA SER A 15 -17.42 41.05 5.15
C SER A 15 -16.62 40.16 4.20
N LEU A 16 -15.30 40.32 4.18
CA LEU A 16 -14.38 39.34 3.54
C LEU A 16 -14.43 38.07 4.38
N VAL A 17 -15.15 37.05 3.88
CA VAL A 17 -15.06 35.70 4.40
C VAL A 17 -13.72 35.13 3.91
N SER A 18 -12.70 35.16 4.76
CA SER A 18 -11.44 34.48 4.52
C SER A 18 -11.67 32.98 4.63
N PHE A 19 -11.77 32.29 3.50
CA PHE A 19 -11.67 30.83 3.47
C PHE A 19 -10.21 30.47 3.79
N THR A 20 -9.93 30.10 5.01
CA THR A 20 -8.69 29.41 5.35
C THR A 20 -8.79 28.02 4.73
N ALA A 21 -8.22 27.84 3.53
CA ALA A 21 -7.95 26.53 2.99
C ALA A 21 -6.97 25.84 3.96
N ALA A 22 -7.48 24.93 4.78
CA ALA A 22 -6.64 24.10 5.62
C ALA A 22 -5.76 23.27 4.66
N ALA A 23 -4.48 23.58 4.65
CA ALA A 23 -3.47 22.88 3.87
C ALA A 23 -3.25 21.50 4.54
N HIS A 24 -4.07 20.52 4.17
CA HIS A 24 -3.87 19.15 4.59
C HIS A 24 -2.98 18.45 3.57
N GLY A 25 -1.78 18.04 4.00
CA GLY A 25 -0.94 17.10 3.24
C GLY A 25 -1.69 15.78 2.96
N PRO A 26 -1.11 14.83 2.20
CA PRO A 26 -1.76 13.58 1.88
C PRO A 26 -2.05 12.79 3.15
N SER A 27 -3.24 12.18 3.21
CA SER A 27 -3.61 11.25 4.28
C SER A 27 -2.97 9.89 4.05
N PRO A 28 -2.65 9.13 5.13
CA PRO A 28 -2.20 7.75 4.99
C PRO A 28 -3.26 6.89 4.31
N LEU A 29 -2.86 6.16 3.28
CA LEU A 29 -3.70 5.20 2.57
C LEU A 29 -3.47 3.80 3.12
N LYS A 30 -4.48 2.94 2.99
CA LYS A 30 -4.42 1.54 3.43
C LYS A 30 -5.12 0.64 2.43
N VAL A 31 -4.45 -0.44 2.04
CA VAL A 31 -5.06 -1.60 1.38
C VAL A 31 -4.98 -2.78 2.33
N ASP A 32 -6.07 -3.55 2.45
CA ASP A 32 -6.21 -4.65 3.40
C ASP A 32 -7.02 -5.76 2.73
N LYS A 33 -6.32 -6.78 2.25
CA LYS A 33 -6.90 -7.91 1.51
C LYS A 33 -6.65 -9.21 2.22
N SER A 34 -7.53 -10.18 2.01
CA SER A 34 -7.35 -11.53 2.52
C SER A 34 -7.87 -12.59 1.55
N VAL A 35 -7.32 -13.80 1.67
CA VAL A 35 -7.74 -14.95 0.88
C VAL A 35 -7.74 -16.20 1.74
N THR A 36 -8.73 -17.05 1.56
CA THR A 36 -8.76 -18.40 2.13
C THR A 36 -8.18 -19.41 1.14
N ILE A 37 -7.21 -20.20 1.60
CA ILE A 37 -6.42 -21.18 0.82
C ILE A 37 -6.68 -22.57 1.40
N LYS A 38 -6.97 -23.56 0.56
CA LYS A 38 -7.15 -24.97 0.96
C LYS A 38 -5.78 -25.67 1.04
N ALA A 39 -5.00 -25.31 2.02
CA ALA A 39 -3.69 -25.88 2.32
C ALA A 39 -3.36 -25.67 3.79
N ASP A 40 -2.38 -26.43 4.30
CA ASP A 40 -1.90 -26.31 5.67
C ASP A 40 -1.20 -24.96 5.92
N PRO A 41 -1.42 -24.30 7.08
CA PRO A 41 -0.80 -23.02 7.40
C PRO A 41 0.73 -23.02 7.33
N ALA A 42 1.38 -24.10 7.75
CA ALA A 42 2.86 -24.16 7.69
C ALA A 42 3.37 -24.19 6.26
N LYS A 43 2.64 -24.85 5.35
CA LYS A 43 2.97 -24.86 3.91
C LYS A 43 2.78 -23.49 3.27
N VAL A 44 1.68 -22.79 3.59
CA VAL A 44 1.43 -21.46 3.08
C VAL A 44 2.45 -20.47 3.65
N TRP A 45 2.78 -20.59 4.93
CA TRP A 45 3.80 -19.77 5.58
C TRP A 45 5.19 -19.98 4.95
N ALA A 46 5.55 -21.21 4.61
CA ALA A 46 6.82 -21.48 3.93
C ALA A 46 6.95 -20.74 2.59
N LEU A 47 5.86 -20.53 1.86
CA LEU A 47 5.83 -19.71 0.64
C LEU A 47 5.95 -18.22 0.94
N VAL A 48 5.20 -17.73 1.94
CA VAL A 48 5.16 -16.31 2.29
C VAL A 48 6.49 -15.84 2.86
N LYS A 49 7.10 -16.63 3.79
CA LYS A 49 8.36 -16.24 4.44
C LYS A 49 9.58 -16.34 3.55
N ASP A 50 9.51 -17.04 2.43
CA ASP A 50 10.60 -17.16 1.45
C ASP A 50 10.77 -15.84 0.69
N PHE A 51 11.39 -14.87 1.36
CA PHE A 51 11.56 -13.49 0.89
C PHE A 51 12.32 -13.40 -0.45
N GLY A 52 13.11 -14.42 -0.77
CA GLY A 52 13.92 -14.50 -2.00
C GLY A 52 13.19 -15.11 -3.19
N ASN A 53 11.99 -15.60 -3.06
CA ASN A 53 11.34 -16.40 -4.09
C ASN A 53 9.88 -15.98 -4.40
N MET A 54 9.57 -14.69 -4.33
CA MET A 54 8.23 -14.17 -4.59
C MET A 54 7.72 -14.55 -6.00
N GLN A 55 8.61 -14.69 -6.99
CA GLN A 55 8.28 -15.12 -8.34
C GLN A 55 7.65 -16.53 -8.42
N LYS A 56 7.79 -17.35 -7.36
CA LYS A 56 7.16 -18.67 -7.32
C LYS A 56 5.63 -18.60 -7.23
N TRP A 57 5.12 -17.50 -6.69
CA TRP A 57 3.67 -17.37 -6.47
C TRP A 57 3.08 -16.03 -6.96
N HIS A 58 3.85 -14.95 -7.05
CA HIS A 58 3.31 -13.66 -7.51
C HIS A 58 3.42 -13.53 -9.03
N PRO A 59 2.29 -13.49 -9.78
CA PRO A 59 2.31 -13.58 -11.24
C PRO A 59 2.99 -12.40 -11.94
N ALA A 60 3.02 -11.21 -11.31
CA ALA A 60 3.66 -10.03 -11.88
C ALA A 60 5.19 -10.01 -11.69
N VAL A 61 5.75 -10.88 -10.84
CA VAL A 61 7.19 -10.93 -10.58
C VAL A 61 7.88 -11.90 -11.54
N ALA A 62 8.89 -11.42 -12.26
CA ALA A 62 9.71 -12.22 -13.15
C ALA A 62 10.84 -12.92 -12.40
N SER A 63 11.51 -12.19 -11.49
CA SER A 63 12.61 -12.71 -10.67
C SER A 63 12.75 -11.93 -9.37
N THR A 64 13.39 -12.57 -8.39
CA THR A 64 13.75 -11.98 -7.10
C THR A 64 15.23 -12.18 -6.85
N LYS A 65 15.95 -11.12 -6.47
CA LYS A 65 17.35 -11.19 -6.06
C LYS A 65 17.48 -10.70 -4.63
N LEU A 66 18.00 -11.56 -3.74
CA LEU A 66 18.34 -11.19 -2.36
C LEU A 66 19.68 -10.47 -2.28
N GLU A 67 19.79 -9.57 -1.33
CA GLU A 67 21.01 -8.88 -0.94
C GLU A 67 21.05 -8.73 0.59
N LYS A 68 22.23 -8.96 1.19
CA LYS A 68 22.49 -8.63 2.60
C LYS A 68 23.39 -7.41 2.70
N LYS A 69 23.03 -6.45 3.56
CA LYS A 69 23.85 -5.29 3.91
C LYS A 69 23.94 -5.21 5.43
N GLY A 70 25.06 -5.68 5.98
CA GLY A 70 25.20 -5.92 7.41
C GLY A 70 24.16 -6.94 7.90
N GLU A 71 23.37 -6.59 8.88
CA GLU A 71 22.30 -7.43 9.43
C GLU A 71 20.99 -7.34 8.63
N ASP A 72 20.85 -6.34 7.77
CA ASP A 72 19.67 -6.10 6.97
C ASP A 72 19.58 -7.01 5.75
N THR A 73 18.38 -7.49 5.46
CA THR A 73 18.07 -8.28 4.27
C THR A 73 17.19 -7.47 3.34
N PHE A 74 17.61 -7.39 2.09
CA PHE A 74 16.89 -6.71 1.02
C PHE A 74 16.55 -7.68 -0.10
N ARG A 75 15.55 -7.32 -0.90
CA ARG A 75 15.30 -7.97 -2.20
C ARG A 75 15.04 -6.94 -3.28
N THR A 76 15.45 -7.28 -4.49
CA THR A 76 15.04 -6.61 -5.72
C THR A 76 14.08 -7.52 -6.45
N LEU A 77 12.85 -7.05 -6.65
CA LEU A 77 11.86 -7.69 -7.51
C LEU A 77 11.98 -7.09 -8.91
N THR A 78 12.16 -7.94 -9.92
CA THR A 78 12.03 -7.53 -11.33
C THR A 78 10.61 -7.86 -11.78
N LEU A 79 9.90 -6.87 -12.31
CA LEU A 79 8.52 -7.04 -12.77
C LEU A 79 8.48 -7.49 -14.23
N LYS A 80 7.50 -8.33 -14.59
CA LYS A 80 7.27 -8.77 -15.98
C LYS A 80 6.87 -7.62 -16.90
N SER A 81 6.23 -6.58 -16.35
CA SER A 81 5.89 -5.34 -17.08
C SER A 81 7.06 -4.39 -17.27
N GLY A 82 8.24 -4.74 -16.75
CA GLY A 82 9.41 -3.87 -16.66
C GLY A 82 9.49 -3.12 -15.34
N GLY A 83 10.68 -2.62 -15.03
CA GLY A 83 10.97 -1.93 -13.77
C GLY A 83 11.29 -2.88 -12.61
N THR A 84 11.66 -2.27 -11.49
CA THR A 84 12.08 -2.98 -10.29
C THR A 84 11.45 -2.37 -9.04
N ILE A 85 11.28 -3.19 -8.00
CA ILE A 85 10.92 -2.77 -6.65
C ILE A 85 12.05 -3.25 -5.73
N TYR A 86 12.63 -2.32 -4.96
CA TYR A 86 13.65 -2.62 -3.97
C TYR A 86 13.03 -2.55 -2.58
N GLU A 87 13.10 -3.66 -1.86
CA GLU A 87 12.42 -3.82 -0.57
C GLU A 87 13.39 -4.25 0.52
N LYS A 88 13.09 -3.86 1.76
CA LYS A 88 13.78 -4.27 2.98
C LYS A 88 12.88 -5.15 3.81
N LEU A 89 13.40 -6.31 4.23
CA LEU A 89 12.78 -7.16 5.24
C LEU A 89 12.87 -6.47 6.60
N ARG A 90 11.74 -6.32 7.29
CA ARG A 90 11.68 -5.74 8.63
C ARG A 90 11.63 -6.81 9.71
N SER A 91 10.87 -7.87 9.48
CA SER A 91 10.85 -9.06 10.34
C SER A 91 10.17 -10.23 9.64
N ALA A 92 10.58 -11.44 10.01
CA ALA A 92 9.85 -12.68 9.72
C ALA A 92 9.73 -13.44 11.04
N ASP A 93 8.50 -13.60 11.52
CA ASP A 93 8.19 -14.25 12.78
C ASP A 93 7.51 -15.58 12.51
N ASP A 94 8.18 -16.67 12.84
CA ASP A 94 7.66 -18.04 12.62
C ASP A 94 6.56 -18.41 13.61
N ALA A 95 6.57 -17.86 14.83
CA ALA A 95 5.56 -18.14 15.84
C ALA A 95 4.21 -17.51 15.48
N ASP A 96 4.24 -16.25 15.06
CA ASP A 96 3.06 -15.52 14.61
C ASP A 96 2.76 -15.69 13.11
N MET A 97 3.60 -16.43 12.36
CA MET A 97 3.55 -16.58 10.89
C MET A 97 3.33 -15.24 10.20
N LYS A 98 4.17 -14.25 10.55
CA LYS A 98 4.02 -12.88 10.10
C LYS A 98 5.30 -12.31 9.50
N LEU A 99 5.20 -11.86 8.24
CA LEU A 99 6.26 -11.18 7.50
C LEU A 99 5.97 -9.69 7.44
N LYS A 100 6.96 -8.84 7.78
CA LYS A 100 6.89 -7.38 7.62
C LYS A 100 8.01 -6.90 6.72
N TYR A 101 7.71 -5.96 5.83
CA TYR A 101 8.68 -5.37 4.90
C TYR A 101 8.28 -3.96 4.52
N GLU A 102 9.20 -3.24 3.88
CA GLU A 102 8.98 -1.90 3.34
C GLU A 102 9.56 -1.78 1.93
N ILE A 103 8.98 -0.89 1.12
CA ILE A 103 9.58 -0.48 -0.15
C ILE A 103 10.55 0.66 0.13
N VAL A 104 11.80 0.46 -0.28
CA VAL A 104 12.86 1.47 -0.22
C VAL A 104 12.86 2.33 -1.47
N THR A 105 12.70 1.68 -2.64
CA THR A 105 12.63 2.37 -3.94
C THR A 105 11.76 1.58 -4.91
N SER A 106 10.93 2.28 -5.66
CA SER A 106 10.12 1.71 -6.74
C SER A 106 9.70 2.76 -7.74
N GLY A 107 9.20 2.32 -8.91
CA GLY A 107 8.49 3.17 -9.86
C GLY A 107 6.97 3.23 -9.62
N LEU A 108 6.47 2.74 -8.49
CA LEU A 108 5.05 2.78 -8.15
C LEU A 108 4.61 4.22 -7.79
N PRO A 109 3.33 4.58 -8.02
CA PRO A 109 2.81 5.93 -7.77
C PRO A 109 2.56 6.21 -6.28
N LEU A 110 3.50 5.81 -5.41
CA LEU A 110 3.35 5.92 -3.95
C LEU A 110 4.69 6.10 -3.23
N THR A 111 4.62 6.48 -1.95
CA THR A 111 5.78 6.61 -1.07
C THR A 111 5.50 6.04 0.32
N ASP A 112 6.57 5.87 1.12
CA ASP A 112 6.51 5.47 2.54
C ASP A 112 5.73 4.17 2.76
N TYR A 113 5.89 3.22 1.84
CA TYR A 113 5.17 1.96 1.88
C TYR A 113 5.73 1.01 2.93
N ASN A 114 4.83 0.55 3.80
CA ASN A 114 5.08 -0.49 4.78
C ASN A 114 3.98 -1.54 4.69
N ALA A 115 4.34 -2.81 4.74
CA ALA A 115 3.37 -3.89 4.65
C ALA A 115 3.67 -5.05 5.60
N PHE A 116 2.63 -5.83 5.82
CA PHE A 116 2.79 -7.16 6.40
C PHE A 116 1.88 -8.17 5.71
N MET A 117 2.34 -9.43 5.71
CA MET A 117 1.54 -10.61 5.43
C MET A 117 1.45 -11.44 6.70
N ALA A 118 0.24 -11.90 7.02
CA ALA A 118 0.00 -12.79 8.16
C ALA A 118 -0.76 -14.02 7.70
N VAL A 119 -0.30 -15.18 8.15
CA VAL A 119 -0.89 -16.49 7.86
C VAL A 119 -1.52 -17.03 9.15
N SER A 120 -2.76 -17.49 9.07
CA SER A 120 -3.48 -18.05 10.21
C SER A 120 -4.34 -19.24 9.77
N LYS A 121 -4.79 -20.06 10.72
CA LYS A 121 -5.77 -21.11 10.44
C LYS A 121 -7.05 -20.50 9.88
N GLY A 122 -7.62 -21.15 8.87
CA GLY A 122 -8.93 -20.82 8.32
C GLY A 122 -10.07 -21.26 9.23
N ALA A 123 -11.29 -21.00 8.78
CA ALA A 123 -12.49 -21.37 9.54
C ALA A 123 -12.72 -22.89 9.58
N ASN A 124 -12.32 -23.60 8.53
CA ASN A 124 -12.48 -25.05 8.43
C ASN A 124 -11.13 -25.77 8.53
N PRO A 125 -11.12 -27.04 8.96
CA PRO A 125 -9.93 -27.88 8.93
C PRO A 125 -9.31 -27.94 7.52
N GLY A 126 -7.98 -27.81 7.44
CA GLY A 126 -7.27 -27.80 6.16
C GLY A 126 -7.34 -26.49 5.37
N GLU A 127 -7.90 -25.44 5.97
CA GLU A 127 -7.92 -24.11 5.39
C GLU A 127 -6.93 -23.17 6.13
N THR A 128 -6.42 -22.25 5.37
CA THR A 128 -5.53 -21.17 5.83
C THR A 128 -6.07 -19.83 5.38
N ASN A 129 -6.07 -18.85 6.24
CA ASN A 129 -6.35 -17.47 5.89
C ASN A 129 -5.03 -16.69 5.77
N VAL A 130 -4.83 -15.99 4.66
CA VAL A 130 -3.72 -15.07 4.44
C VAL A 130 -4.26 -13.67 4.33
N ARG A 131 -3.75 -12.76 5.17
CA ARG A 131 -4.06 -11.33 5.14
C ARG A 131 -2.83 -10.55 4.72
N TRP A 132 -3.00 -9.66 3.76
CA TRP A 132 -1.96 -8.75 3.27
C TRP A 132 -2.41 -7.32 3.48
N VAL A 133 -1.62 -6.54 4.23
CA VAL A 133 -1.94 -5.15 4.57
C VAL A 133 -0.78 -4.27 4.16
N GLY A 134 -1.08 -3.23 3.36
CA GLY A 134 -0.15 -2.17 3.00
C GLY A 134 -0.62 -0.82 3.53
N ARG A 135 0.33 0.01 3.96
CA ARG A 135 0.11 1.42 4.34
C ARG A 135 1.13 2.26 3.60
N PHE A 136 0.69 3.35 3.02
CA PHE A 136 1.51 4.20 2.16
C PHE A 136 0.87 5.58 1.99
N TYR A 137 1.53 6.46 1.25
CA TYR A 137 0.99 7.72 0.78
C TYR A 137 1.03 7.74 -0.75
N ARG A 138 0.18 8.58 -1.38
CA ARG A 138 0.32 8.90 -2.81
C ARG A 138 1.71 9.48 -3.09
N LEU A 139 2.15 9.43 -4.34
CA LEU A 139 3.46 9.93 -4.75
C LEU A 139 3.60 11.43 -4.54
N TYR A 140 2.59 12.23 -4.90
CA TYR A 140 2.60 13.67 -4.72
C TYR A 140 2.19 14.07 -3.31
N LYS A 141 3.14 14.59 -2.53
CA LYS A 141 2.93 14.94 -1.11
C LYS A 141 2.47 16.36 -0.84
N LEU A 142 2.42 17.20 -1.88
CA LEU A 142 2.04 18.60 -1.72
C LEU A 142 0.53 18.81 -1.90
N ASN A 143 0.07 20.04 -1.66
CA ASN A 143 -1.30 20.44 -1.87
C ASN A 143 -1.66 20.49 -3.37
N PRO A 144 -2.97 20.37 -3.71
CA PRO A 144 -3.42 20.53 -5.09
C PRO A 144 -2.92 21.81 -5.77
N PRO A 145 -2.74 21.78 -7.10
CA PRO A 145 -3.15 20.73 -8.03
C PRO A 145 -2.24 19.51 -8.01
N ILE A 146 -2.85 18.30 -7.97
CA ILE A 146 -2.11 17.04 -7.99
C ILE A 146 -1.84 16.65 -9.44
N PRO A 147 -0.58 16.35 -9.82
CA PRO A 147 -0.27 15.88 -11.16
C PRO A 147 -0.98 14.56 -11.48
N PRO A 148 -1.41 14.33 -12.73
CA PRO A 148 -2.04 13.09 -13.16
C PRO A 148 -1.19 11.85 -12.81
N GLY A 149 -1.83 10.81 -12.28
CA GLY A 149 -1.17 9.56 -11.90
C GLY A 149 -0.39 9.61 -10.58
N GLN A 150 -0.48 10.70 -9.80
CA GLN A 150 0.21 10.85 -8.52
C GLN A 150 -0.76 11.05 -7.34
N ASP A 151 -2.05 10.82 -7.57
CA ASP A 151 -3.16 10.97 -6.63
C ASP A 151 -3.41 9.69 -5.80
N ASP A 152 -4.33 9.82 -4.84
CA ASP A 152 -4.71 8.75 -3.92
C ASP A 152 -5.35 7.56 -4.64
N GLU A 153 -6.20 7.81 -5.64
CA GLU A 153 -6.89 6.77 -6.41
C GLU A 153 -5.91 5.92 -7.21
N THR A 154 -4.96 6.57 -7.89
CA THR A 154 -3.89 5.89 -8.63
C THR A 154 -3.02 5.03 -7.71
N ALA A 155 -2.66 5.55 -6.53
CA ALA A 155 -1.86 4.81 -5.55
C ALA A 155 -2.62 3.61 -4.97
N LEU A 156 -3.89 3.78 -4.61
CA LEU A 156 -4.76 2.71 -4.12
C LEU A 156 -4.92 1.61 -5.16
N LYS A 157 -5.27 1.99 -6.41
CA LYS A 157 -5.45 1.02 -7.49
C LYS A 157 -4.19 0.20 -7.76
N ALA A 158 -3.03 0.83 -7.75
CA ALA A 158 -1.76 0.13 -7.98
C ALA A 158 -1.52 -0.97 -6.93
N ILE A 159 -1.80 -0.70 -5.65
CA ILE A 159 -1.62 -1.70 -4.58
C ILE A 159 -2.75 -2.72 -4.56
N ASP A 160 -3.99 -2.32 -4.83
CA ASP A 160 -5.11 -3.25 -4.97
C ASP A 160 -4.83 -4.32 -6.04
N ASP A 161 -4.42 -3.92 -7.23
CA ASP A 161 -4.10 -4.82 -8.34
C ASP A 161 -2.94 -5.78 -7.98
N ILE A 162 -1.89 -5.27 -7.31
CA ILE A 162 -0.75 -6.07 -6.85
C ILE A 162 -1.21 -7.12 -5.84
N PHE A 163 -2.01 -6.73 -4.85
CA PHE A 163 -2.47 -7.63 -3.80
C PHE A 163 -3.42 -8.69 -4.33
N ASP A 164 -4.38 -8.31 -5.15
CA ASP A 164 -5.34 -9.25 -5.75
C ASP A 164 -4.63 -10.30 -6.61
N ALA A 165 -3.73 -9.86 -7.48
CA ALA A 165 -2.95 -10.78 -8.31
C ALA A 165 -2.02 -11.68 -7.46
N GLY A 166 -1.37 -11.11 -6.45
CA GLY A 166 -0.47 -11.84 -5.57
C GLY A 166 -1.19 -12.88 -4.72
N LEU A 167 -2.30 -12.52 -4.06
CA LEU A 167 -3.08 -13.44 -3.24
C LEU A 167 -3.71 -14.57 -4.08
N ALA A 168 -4.19 -14.26 -5.28
CA ALA A 168 -4.68 -15.28 -6.22
C ALA A 168 -3.56 -16.25 -6.65
N GLY A 169 -2.38 -15.73 -6.94
CA GLY A 169 -1.21 -16.53 -7.31
C GLY A 169 -0.71 -17.41 -6.16
N LEU A 170 -0.64 -16.86 -4.94
CA LEU A 170 -0.28 -17.61 -3.73
C LEU A 170 -1.26 -18.77 -3.48
N LYS A 171 -2.58 -18.50 -3.57
CA LYS A 171 -3.62 -19.51 -3.46
C LYS A 171 -3.42 -20.64 -4.47
N LYS A 172 -3.29 -20.29 -5.75
CA LYS A 172 -3.04 -21.27 -6.82
C LYS A 172 -1.81 -22.11 -6.54
N THR A 173 -0.69 -21.51 -6.15
CA THR A 173 0.57 -22.20 -5.89
C THR A 173 0.45 -23.16 -4.69
N ALA A 174 -0.12 -22.68 -3.58
CA ALA A 174 -0.26 -23.48 -2.38
C ALA A 174 -1.23 -24.66 -2.55
N GLU A 175 -2.31 -24.49 -3.29
CA GLU A 175 -3.30 -25.56 -3.55
C GLU A 175 -2.82 -26.58 -4.60
N SER A 176 -1.94 -26.19 -5.53
CA SER A 176 -1.42 -27.08 -6.58
C SER A 176 -0.29 -28.00 -6.12
N SER A 177 0.45 -27.62 -5.09
CA SER A 177 1.57 -28.41 -4.58
C SER A 177 1.00 -29.53 -3.69
N LYS A 178 0.87 -30.74 -4.20
CA LYS A 178 0.54 -31.96 -3.44
C LYS A 178 1.76 -32.49 -2.71
#